data_0f15eb11a654adf83a06c3d5f7866f33
#
_entry.id   0f15eb11a654adf83a06c3d5f7866f33
#
_cell.length_a   1.000
_cell.length_b   1.000
_cell.length_c   1.000
_cell.angle_alpha   90.00
_cell.angle_beta   90.00
_cell.angle_gamma   90.00
#
_symmetry.space_group_name_H-M   'P 1'
#
loop_
_entity.id
_entity.type
_entity.pdbx_description
1 polymer ?
#
loop_
_entity_poly.entity_id
_entity_poly.type
_entity_poly.pdbx_seq_one_letter_code
_entity_poly.pdbx_strand_id
1 'polypeptide(L)'
;MGAASIGVALWRYLMRYNPSNPDWFPRDRFVLSAGHACLLQYMMLHFSGYKAWTLDEIKNYHAPTMSGIAAGHPEIEFPGVEVTTGPLGQGIANAVGLAMAGKQLGAMYN
;
A
#
# COMPACT_ATOMS: atom_id res chain seq x y z
N MET A 1 12.60 2.26 10.45
CA MET A 1 12.82 3.68 10.84
C MET A 1 13.44 4.50 9.73
N GLY A 2 14.47 4.03 9.03
CA GLY A 2 15.15 4.79 7.96
C GLY A 2 14.28 5.25 6.79
N ALA A 3 13.20 4.55 6.51
CA ALA A 3 12.26 4.89 5.44
C ALA A 3 11.08 5.78 5.89
N ALA A 4 11.02 6.19 7.15
CA ALA A 4 9.88 6.96 7.68
C ALA A 4 9.71 8.29 6.94
N SER A 5 10.80 8.99 6.60
CA SER A 5 10.75 10.24 5.85
C SER A 5 10.13 10.07 4.47
N ILE A 6 10.43 8.95 3.80
CA ILE A 6 9.85 8.60 2.48
C ILE A 6 8.34 8.41 2.64
N GLY A 7 7.91 7.66 3.67
CA GLY A 7 6.50 7.45 3.96
C GLY A 7 5.76 8.76 4.20
N VAL A 8 6.30 9.63 5.04
CA VAL A 8 5.69 10.94 5.33
C VAL A 8 5.60 11.80 4.06
N ALA A 9 6.67 11.85 3.25
CA ALA A 9 6.68 12.62 2.01
C ALA A 9 5.59 12.15 1.05
N LEU A 10 5.43 10.84 0.89
CA LEU A 10 4.44 10.26 -0.01
C LEU A 10 3.01 10.50 0.51
N TRP A 11 2.68 10.03 1.69
CA TRP A 11 1.30 10.05 2.19
C TRP A 11 0.83 11.42 2.65
N ARG A 12 1.72 12.27 3.12
CA ARG A 12 1.34 13.61 3.61
C ARG A 12 1.31 14.67 2.51
N TYR A 13 2.20 14.57 1.52
CA TYR A 13 2.41 15.68 0.59
C TYR A 13 2.23 15.34 -0.89
N LEU A 14 2.53 14.13 -1.33
CA LEU A 14 2.62 13.83 -2.76
C LEU A 14 1.45 13.00 -3.29
N MET A 15 1.05 11.95 -2.60
CA MET A 15 0.05 11.02 -3.09
C MET A 15 -1.37 11.56 -2.97
N ARG A 16 -2.16 11.29 -4.00
CA ARG A 16 -3.61 11.50 -3.99
C ARG A 16 -4.30 10.17 -3.72
N TYR A 17 -5.06 10.11 -2.65
CA TYR A 17 -5.78 8.93 -2.21
C TYR A 17 -7.03 9.33 -1.42
N ASN A 18 -7.94 8.40 -1.21
CA ASN A 18 -9.15 8.63 -0.41
C ASN A 18 -9.32 7.51 0.62
N PRO A 19 -9.01 7.74 1.90
CA PRO A 19 -9.14 6.72 2.94
C PRO A 19 -10.56 6.20 3.14
N SER A 20 -11.56 7.03 2.84
CA SER A 20 -12.98 6.65 2.93
C SER A 20 -13.44 5.77 1.75
N ASN A 21 -12.70 5.79 0.66
CA ASN A 21 -12.93 4.94 -0.51
C ASN A 21 -11.57 4.44 -1.03
N PRO A 22 -11.03 3.36 -0.45
CA PRO A 22 -9.72 2.83 -0.85
C PRO A 22 -9.62 2.42 -2.31
N ASP A 23 -10.75 2.13 -2.94
CA ASP A 23 -10.83 1.71 -4.35
C ASP A 23 -11.10 2.88 -5.32
N TRP A 24 -11.05 4.11 -4.82
CA TRP A 24 -11.21 5.29 -5.67
C TRP A 24 -10.29 5.21 -6.89
N PHE A 25 -10.87 5.18 -8.09
CA PHE A 25 -10.15 4.84 -9.31
C PHE A 25 -8.98 5.80 -9.63
N PRO A 26 -9.14 7.14 -9.53
CA PRO A 26 -8.07 8.09 -9.86
C PRO A 26 -6.96 8.20 -8.81
N ARG A 27 -6.92 7.32 -7.80
CA ARG A 27 -5.89 7.37 -6.75
C ARG A 27 -4.50 7.07 -7.30
N ASP A 28 -3.49 7.64 -6.67
CA ASP A 28 -2.12 7.20 -6.84
C ASP A 28 -1.93 5.82 -6.17
N ARG A 29 -1.18 4.94 -6.83
CA ARG A 29 -0.99 3.57 -6.39
C ARG A 29 0.41 3.37 -5.84
N PHE A 30 0.49 3.04 -4.57
CA PHE A 30 1.75 2.74 -3.90
C PHE A 30 2.01 1.23 -3.96
N VAL A 31 3.20 0.85 -4.39
CA VAL A 31 3.66 -0.54 -4.40
C VAL A 31 4.91 -0.66 -3.54
N LEU A 32 4.82 -1.48 -2.50
CA LEU A 32 5.95 -1.79 -1.63
C LEU A 32 6.73 -2.97 -2.21
N SER A 33 7.78 -2.71 -2.99
CA SER A 33 8.58 -3.76 -3.63
C SER A 33 9.37 -4.58 -2.61
N ALA A 34 9.86 -3.94 -1.54
CA ALA A 34 10.47 -4.62 -0.40
C ALA A 34 9.39 -5.05 0.60
N GLY A 35 8.62 -6.10 0.29
CA GLY A 35 7.45 -6.51 1.04
C GLY A 35 7.68 -6.76 2.53
N HIS A 36 8.90 -7.13 2.94
CA HIS A 36 9.25 -7.29 4.36
C HIS A 36 9.26 -5.96 5.15
N ALA A 37 9.26 -4.81 4.46
CA ALA A 37 9.14 -3.49 5.09
C ALA A 37 7.68 -3.04 5.27
N CYS A 38 6.73 -3.96 5.23
CA CYS A 38 5.29 -3.72 5.22
C CYS A 38 4.77 -2.92 6.43
N LEU A 39 5.46 -2.98 7.57
CA LEU A 39 5.05 -2.20 8.73
C LEU A 39 5.04 -0.70 8.43
N LEU A 40 5.97 -0.21 7.60
CA LEU A 40 5.95 1.17 7.12
C LEU A 40 4.62 1.48 6.41
N GLN A 41 4.23 0.64 5.47
CA GLN A 41 2.98 0.82 4.71
C GLN A 41 1.76 0.77 5.64
N TYR A 42 1.69 -0.20 6.54
CA TYR A 42 0.58 -0.35 7.48
C TYR A 42 0.43 0.87 8.39
N MET A 43 1.54 1.39 8.90
CA MET A 43 1.53 2.60 9.73
C MET A 43 1.09 3.82 8.93
N MET A 44 1.52 3.96 7.68
CA MET A 44 1.07 5.07 6.83
C MET A 44 -0.42 4.99 6.51
N LEU A 45 -0.95 3.79 6.25
CA LEU A 45 -2.39 3.58 6.05
C LEU A 45 -3.19 3.92 7.31
N HIS A 46 -2.68 3.54 8.49
CA HIS A 46 -3.29 3.91 9.77
C HIS A 46 -3.34 5.43 9.95
N PHE A 47 -2.20 6.11 9.83
CA PHE A 47 -2.12 7.56 10.01
C PHE A 47 -2.90 8.35 8.97
N SER A 48 -3.08 7.77 7.78
CA SER A 48 -3.86 8.39 6.71
C SER A 48 -5.37 8.25 6.87
N GLY A 49 -5.83 7.46 7.86
CA GLY A 49 -7.24 7.34 8.19
C GLY A 49 -7.98 6.20 7.50
N TYR A 50 -7.27 5.19 6.97
CA TYR A 50 -7.89 3.96 6.49
C TYR A 50 -8.48 3.17 7.66
N LYS A 51 -9.80 3.05 7.71
CA LYS A 51 -10.52 2.48 8.85
C LYS A 51 -10.15 1.04 9.18
N ALA A 52 -9.77 0.24 8.17
CA ALA A 52 -9.38 -1.14 8.37
C ALA A 52 -8.05 -1.28 9.14
N TRP A 53 -7.18 -0.28 9.04
CA TRP A 53 -5.84 -0.30 9.63
C TRP A 53 -5.84 0.37 11.00
N THR A 54 -6.54 -0.24 11.96
CA THR A 54 -6.53 0.21 13.35
C THR A 54 -5.21 -0.14 14.03
N LEU A 55 -4.90 0.56 15.11
CA LEU A 55 -3.70 0.27 15.89
C LEU A 55 -3.71 -1.16 16.46
N ASP A 56 -4.89 -1.68 16.80
CA ASP A 56 -5.03 -3.05 17.30
C ASP A 56 -4.71 -4.09 16.22
N GLU A 57 -5.12 -3.84 14.96
CA GLU A 57 -4.72 -4.69 13.85
C GLU A 57 -3.21 -4.67 13.63
N ILE A 58 -2.58 -3.51 13.72
CA ILE A 58 -1.12 -3.38 13.55
C ILE A 58 -0.37 -4.08 14.68
N LYS A 59 -0.89 -4.08 15.91
CA LYS A 59 -0.32 -4.83 17.03
C LYS A 59 -0.31 -6.35 16.80
N ASN A 60 -1.18 -6.85 15.93
CA ASN A 60 -1.22 -8.27 15.55
C ASN A 60 -0.16 -8.65 14.50
N TYR A 61 0.65 -7.69 14.06
CA TYR A 61 1.76 -7.95 13.14
C TYR A 61 2.71 -9.00 13.72
N HIS A 62 2.96 -10.06 12.94
CA HIS A 62 3.70 -11.26 13.38
C HIS A 62 3.05 -12.04 14.54
N ALA A 63 1.77 -11.88 14.79
CA ALA A 63 1.08 -12.71 15.77
C ALA A 63 1.11 -14.20 15.36
N PRO A 64 1.20 -15.12 16.33
CA PRO A 64 1.23 -16.56 16.05
C PRO A 64 0.00 -17.09 15.33
N THR A 65 -1.14 -16.40 15.52
CA THR A 65 -2.39 -16.70 14.83
C THR A 65 -2.60 -15.65 13.74
N MET A 66 -2.65 -16.08 12.48
CA MET A 66 -2.93 -15.19 11.34
C MET A 66 -4.43 -14.83 11.31
N SER A 67 -4.87 -14.07 12.28
CA SER A 67 -6.27 -13.67 12.41
C SER A 67 -6.57 -12.22 12.00
N GLY A 68 -5.54 -11.46 11.60
CA GLY A 68 -5.64 -10.05 11.26
C GLY A 68 -5.16 -9.72 9.85
N ILE A 69 -5.28 -8.45 9.48
CA ILE A 69 -4.86 -7.95 8.16
C ILE A 69 -3.39 -7.54 8.11
N ALA A 70 -2.73 -7.42 9.26
CA ALA A 70 -1.31 -7.04 9.34
C ALA A 70 -0.38 -8.25 9.12
N ALA A 71 -0.46 -8.82 7.93
CA ALA A 71 0.38 -9.94 7.51
C ALA A 71 1.86 -9.56 7.43
N GLY A 72 2.75 -10.55 7.44
CA GLY A 72 4.20 -10.34 7.34
C GLY A 72 4.68 -9.71 6.03
N HIS A 73 3.84 -9.75 4.99
CA HIS A 73 4.01 -9.07 3.71
C HIS A 73 2.67 -8.47 3.28
N PRO A 74 2.66 -7.41 2.45
CA PRO A 74 1.41 -6.80 1.99
C PRO A 74 0.60 -7.78 1.12
N GLU A 75 -0.70 -7.83 1.37
CA GLU A 75 -1.63 -8.70 0.64
C GLU A 75 -2.70 -7.83 -0.05
N ILE A 76 -2.93 -8.08 -1.33
CA ILE A 76 -3.84 -7.28 -2.17
C ILE A 76 -5.30 -7.29 -1.68
N GLU A 77 -5.70 -8.32 -0.92
CA GLU A 77 -7.05 -8.42 -0.37
C GLU A 77 -7.38 -7.33 0.65
N PHE A 78 -6.37 -6.68 1.21
CA PHE A 78 -6.58 -5.71 2.27
C PHE A 78 -6.63 -4.26 1.74
N PRO A 79 -7.49 -3.42 2.34
CA PRO A 79 -7.70 -2.05 1.85
C PRO A 79 -6.41 -1.23 1.83
N GLY A 80 -6.18 -0.54 0.71
CA GLY A 80 -5.01 0.34 0.53
C GLY A 80 -3.75 -0.37 0.05
N VAL A 81 -3.77 -1.70 -0.07
CA VAL A 81 -2.66 -2.48 -0.63
C VAL A 81 -2.96 -2.79 -2.11
N GLU A 82 -2.09 -2.36 -3.00
CA GLU A 82 -2.30 -2.47 -4.44
C GLU A 82 -1.77 -3.78 -5.03
N VAL A 83 -0.74 -4.36 -4.43
CA VAL A 83 -0.05 -5.56 -4.92
C VAL A 83 0.44 -6.38 -3.75
N THR A 84 0.23 -7.69 -3.80
CA THR A 84 0.88 -8.64 -2.90
C THR A 84 2.36 -8.73 -3.27
N THR A 85 3.25 -8.46 -2.32
CA THR A 85 4.69 -8.50 -2.52
C THR A 85 5.37 -9.36 -1.46
N GLY A 86 6.56 -9.84 -1.77
CA GLY A 86 7.39 -10.71 -0.93
C GLY A 86 8.72 -10.97 -1.62
N PRO A 87 8.74 -11.68 -2.78
CA PRO A 87 9.95 -11.87 -3.54
C PRO A 87 10.51 -10.52 -4.00
N LEU A 88 11.76 -10.25 -3.63
CA LEU A 88 12.40 -8.96 -3.90
C LEU A 88 12.50 -8.67 -5.40
N GLY A 89 12.22 -7.43 -5.77
CA GLY A 89 12.28 -6.94 -7.16
C GLY A 89 11.01 -7.12 -7.96
N GLN A 90 10.07 -7.97 -7.55
CA GLN A 90 8.81 -8.17 -8.29
C GLN A 90 7.88 -6.96 -8.19
N GLY A 91 7.84 -6.28 -7.05
CA GLY A 91 6.97 -5.12 -6.86
C GLY A 91 7.27 -3.97 -7.83
N ILE A 92 8.54 -3.70 -8.11
CA ILE A 92 8.91 -2.65 -9.08
C ILE A 92 8.42 -2.99 -10.49
N ALA A 93 8.49 -4.27 -10.90
CA ALA A 93 7.94 -4.71 -12.18
C ALA A 93 6.42 -4.55 -12.24
N ASN A 94 5.71 -4.88 -11.16
CA ASN A 94 4.27 -4.63 -11.03
C ASN A 94 3.94 -3.13 -11.14
N ALA A 95 4.72 -2.28 -10.49
CA ALA A 95 4.53 -0.82 -10.55
C ALA A 95 4.67 -0.29 -11.98
N VAL A 96 5.65 -0.78 -12.73
CA VAL A 96 5.82 -0.44 -14.16
C VAL A 96 4.60 -0.86 -14.96
N GLY A 97 4.11 -2.09 -14.75
CA GLY A 97 2.90 -2.58 -15.43
C GLY A 97 1.66 -1.72 -15.13
N LEU A 98 1.46 -1.35 -13.87
CA LEU A 98 0.36 -0.45 -13.47
C LEU A 98 0.49 0.92 -14.14
N ALA A 99 1.70 1.49 -14.19
CA ALA A 99 1.93 2.78 -14.83
C ALA A 99 1.67 2.73 -16.34
N MET A 100 2.10 1.66 -16.99
CA MET A 100 1.82 1.43 -18.42
C MET A 100 0.33 1.32 -18.69
N ALA A 101 -0.38 0.53 -17.88
CA ALA A 101 -1.83 0.37 -18.01
C ALA A 101 -2.55 1.71 -17.81
N GLY A 102 -2.17 2.49 -16.80
CA GLY A 102 -2.75 3.81 -16.55
C GLY A 102 -2.53 4.76 -17.73
N LYS A 103 -1.32 4.79 -18.29
CA LYS A 103 -1.02 5.61 -19.47
C LYS A 103 -1.80 5.18 -20.69
N GLN A 104 -1.94 3.88 -20.91
CA GLN A 104 -2.72 3.35 -22.03
C GLN A 104 -4.21 3.70 -21.90
N LEU A 105 -4.80 3.51 -20.72
CA LEU A 105 -6.18 3.87 -20.45
C LEU A 105 -6.43 5.36 -20.66
N GLY A 106 -5.52 6.22 -20.21
CA GLY A 106 -5.59 7.66 -20.44
C GLY A 106 -5.55 8.01 -21.93
N ALA A 107 -4.74 7.32 -22.72
CA ALA A 107 -4.67 7.53 -24.17
C ALA A 107 -5.91 7.05 -24.91
N MET A 108 -6.56 6.00 -24.40
CA MET A 108 -7.76 5.42 -25.07
C MET A 108 -9.06 6.16 -24.70
N TYR A 109 -9.17 6.66 -23.45
CA TYR A 109 -10.44 7.15 -22.92
C TYR A 109 -10.43 8.64 -22.52
N ASN A 110 -9.32 9.28 -22.58
CA ASN A 110 -9.18 10.73 -22.42
C ASN A 110 -8.84 11.37 -23.78
#